data_27f319d45cb28b250ca460c91480423c
#
_entry.id   27f319d45cb28b250ca460c91480423c
#
_cell.length_a   1.000
_cell.length_b   1.000
_cell.length_c   1.000
_cell.angle_alpha   90.00
_cell.angle_beta   90.00
_cell.angle_gamma   90.00
#
_symmetry.space_group_name_H-M   'P 1'
#
loop_
_entity.id
_entity.type
_entity.pdbx_description
1 polymer ?
#
loop_
_entity_poly.entity_id
_entity_poly.type
_entity_poly.pdbx_seq_one_letter_code
_entity_poly.pdbx_strand_id
1 'polypeptide(L)'
;MSTVLVLNSDYTPLNVTSVQRGFVLVTKGKAEVLRSDENPIVTGYKTFIRPVIIRLLKYIRHRTRLNKPNRSRIYKRDGYECVYCGSKKNLTLDHVIPKSRGGSNEWTNLVTCCSKCNRDKDNKTPDEAKMPMKKPAYEPPIMYDDVALLNVWTDFQKSFV
;
A
#
# COMPACT_ATOMS: atom_id res chain seq x y z
N MET A 1 -13.34 8.05 11.05
CA MET A 1 -12.47 7.05 10.38
C MET A 1 -12.62 5.71 11.07
N SER A 2 -12.64 4.60 10.35
CA SER A 2 -12.87 3.25 10.90
C SER A 2 -11.58 2.45 11.15
N THR A 3 -10.41 3.05 10.88
CA THR A 3 -9.09 2.40 10.90
C THR A 3 -8.07 3.17 11.72
N VAL A 4 -7.03 2.47 12.20
CA VAL A 4 -5.96 2.98 13.07
C VAL A 4 -4.62 2.69 12.40
N LEU A 5 -3.77 3.71 12.28
CA LEU A 5 -2.39 3.54 11.86
C LEU A 5 -1.55 2.98 13.02
N VAL A 6 -0.85 1.89 12.77
CA VAL A 6 0.05 1.26 13.74
C VAL A 6 1.49 1.57 13.34
N LEU A 7 2.20 2.23 14.21
CA LEU A 7 3.63 2.47 14.08
C LEU A 7 4.42 1.43 14.88
N ASN A 8 5.60 1.14 14.42
CA ASN A 8 6.59 0.38 15.17
C ASN A 8 7.19 1.24 16.30
N SER A 9 7.95 0.66 17.20
CA SER A 9 8.59 1.40 18.31
C SER A 9 9.58 2.46 17.83
N ASP A 10 10.13 2.33 16.63
CA ASP A 10 11.01 3.30 15.96
C ASP A 10 10.25 4.36 15.12
N TYR A 11 8.93 4.48 15.31
CA TYR A 11 8.01 5.35 14.56
C TYR A 11 7.87 5.01 13.08
N THR A 12 8.45 3.90 12.59
CA THR A 12 8.19 3.47 11.21
C THR A 12 6.75 2.94 11.08
N PRO A 13 6.02 3.30 10.04
CA PRO A 13 4.70 2.76 9.81
C PRO A 13 4.76 1.24 9.61
N LEU A 14 3.92 0.51 10.33
CA LEU A 14 3.90 -0.95 10.32
C LEU A 14 2.72 -1.51 9.53
N ASN A 15 1.52 -1.11 9.87
CA ASN A 15 0.29 -1.51 9.18
C ASN A 15 -0.89 -0.62 9.59
N VAL A 16 -2.06 -0.94 9.01
CA VAL A 16 -3.36 -0.37 9.34
C VAL A 16 -4.24 -1.44 9.94
N THR A 17 -4.99 -1.11 10.98
CA THR A 17 -5.89 -2.05 11.65
C THR A 17 -7.24 -1.41 11.97
N SER A 18 -8.23 -2.21 12.39
CA SER A 18 -9.51 -1.69 12.86
C SER A 18 -9.36 -0.97 14.21
N VAL A 19 -10.28 -0.04 14.49
CA VAL A 19 -10.33 0.68 15.78
C VAL A 19 -10.41 -0.29 16.96
N GLN A 20 -11.23 -1.36 16.87
CA GLN A 20 -11.32 -2.36 17.92
C GLN A 20 -9.99 -3.03 18.21
N ARG A 21 -9.25 -3.42 17.15
CA ARG A 21 -7.95 -4.07 17.32
C ARG A 21 -6.89 -3.12 17.84
N GLY A 22 -6.88 -1.87 17.38
CA GLY A 22 -6.02 -0.81 17.92
C GLY A 22 -6.29 -0.57 19.40
N PHE A 23 -7.55 -0.46 19.79
CA PHE A 23 -7.97 -0.30 21.17
C PHE A 23 -7.49 -1.49 22.06
N VAL A 24 -7.65 -2.73 21.59
CA VAL A 24 -7.16 -3.92 22.33
C VAL A 24 -5.64 -3.90 22.51
N LEU A 25 -4.87 -3.38 21.54
CA LEU A 25 -3.42 -3.27 21.69
C LEU A 25 -3.05 -2.26 22.78
N VAL A 26 -3.76 -1.13 22.86
CA VAL A 26 -3.54 -0.10 23.88
C VAL A 26 -3.95 -0.60 25.27
N THR A 27 -5.14 -1.20 25.42
CA THR A 27 -5.64 -1.69 26.71
C THR A 27 -4.80 -2.85 27.28
N LYS A 28 -4.15 -3.64 26.41
CA LYS A 28 -3.19 -4.68 26.81
C LYS A 28 -1.78 -4.15 27.10
N GLY A 29 -1.55 -2.84 27.08
CA GLY A 29 -0.24 -2.26 27.29
C GLY A 29 0.81 -2.65 26.24
N LYS A 30 0.38 -2.97 25.01
CA LYS A 30 1.27 -3.31 23.89
C LYS A 30 1.56 -2.13 22.97
N ALA A 31 0.75 -1.09 23.05
CA ALA A 31 0.87 0.14 22.27
C ALA A 31 0.45 1.33 23.11
N GLU A 32 0.99 2.50 22.77
CA GLU A 32 0.54 3.79 23.26
C GLU A 32 -0.21 4.56 22.16
N VAL A 33 -1.10 5.48 22.57
CA VAL A 33 -1.83 6.35 21.65
C VAL A 33 -0.99 7.60 21.37
N LEU A 34 -0.64 7.85 20.12
CA LEU A 34 0.05 9.08 19.71
C LEU A 34 -0.95 10.14 19.22
N ARG A 35 -2.05 9.72 18.61
CA ARG A 35 -3.13 10.60 18.15
C ARG A 35 -4.48 9.94 18.34
N SER A 36 -5.43 10.70 18.84
CA SER A 36 -6.82 10.28 19.04
C SER A 36 -7.79 11.08 18.16
N ASP A 37 -8.97 10.51 17.92
CA ASP A 37 -10.12 11.19 17.33
C ASP A 37 -10.85 11.97 18.44
N GLU A 38 -11.52 13.07 18.08
CA GLU A 38 -12.35 13.86 18.98
C GLU A 38 -13.60 13.09 19.43
N ASN A 39 -14.06 12.12 18.62
CA ASN A 39 -15.22 11.29 18.93
C ASN A 39 -14.79 10.05 19.71
N PRO A 40 -15.08 9.96 21.00
CA PRO A 40 -14.68 8.82 21.83
C PRO A 40 -15.47 7.55 21.49
N ILE A 41 -14.96 6.40 21.96
CA ILE A 41 -15.69 5.14 21.95
C ILE A 41 -16.51 5.08 23.22
N VAL A 42 -17.84 5.06 23.08
CA VAL A 42 -18.75 4.92 24.21
C VAL A 42 -19.25 3.48 24.28
N THR A 43 -19.06 2.82 25.42
CA THR A 43 -19.55 1.47 25.70
C THR A 43 -20.28 1.46 27.01
N GLY A 44 -21.62 1.34 26.98
CA GLY A 44 -22.44 1.28 28.18
C GLY A 44 -22.09 2.38 29.19
N TYR A 45 -21.29 2.06 30.19
CA TYR A 45 -20.94 2.97 31.30
C TYR A 45 -19.56 3.61 31.21
N LYS A 46 -18.77 3.34 30.13
CA LYS A 46 -17.40 3.83 30.00
C LYS A 46 -17.17 4.50 28.67
N THR A 47 -16.43 5.60 28.72
CA THR A 47 -15.97 6.33 27.56
C THR A 47 -14.46 6.10 27.42
N PHE A 48 -14.02 5.77 26.20
CA PHE A 48 -12.63 5.49 25.91
C PHE A 48 -12.13 6.37 24.75
N ILE A 49 -10.86 6.69 24.78
CA ILE A 49 -10.19 7.40 23.70
C ILE A 49 -10.23 6.53 22.43
N ARG A 50 -10.68 7.10 21.32
CA ARG A 50 -10.63 6.45 20.00
C ARG A 50 -9.26 6.68 19.39
N PRO A 51 -8.40 5.66 19.27
CA PRO A 51 -7.07 5.83 18.68
C PRO A 51 -7.18 6.03 17.16
N VAL A 52 -6.34 6.92 16.63
CA VAL A 52 -6.13 7.14 15.18
C VAL A 52 -4.73 6.69 14.80
N ILE A 53 -3.74 7.01 15.63
CA ILE A 53 -2.35 6.56 15.49
C ILE A 53 -1.91 5.95 16.81
N ILE A 54 -1.39 4.74 16.75
CA ILE A 54 -0.76 4.05 17.89
C ILE A 54 0.66 3.64 17.56
N ARG A 55 1.54 3.63 18.57
CA ARG A 55 2.90 3.14 18.49
C ARG A 55 3.06 1.89 19.34
N LEU A 56 3.66 0.84 18.78
CA LEU A 56 4.01 -0.35 19.55
C LEU A 56 5.15 -0.06 20.53
N LEU A 57 5.07 -0.61 21.73
CA LEU A 57 6.13 -0.47 22.74
C LEU A 57 7.32 -1.40 22.47
N LYS A 58 7.12 -2.48 21.71
CA LYS A 58 8.18 -3.41 21.31
C LYS A 58 8.37 -3.37 19.80
N TYR A 59 9.63 -3.36 19.36
CA TYR A 59 9.98 -3.43 17.95
C TYR A 59 9.53 -4.76 17.34
N ILE A 60 8.81 -4.69 16.23
CA ILE A 60 8.45 -5.85 15.42
C ILE A 60 9.24 -5.76 14.11
N ARG A 61 10.09 -6.74 13.86
CA ARG A 61 10.81 -6.82 12.60
C ARG A 61 9.81 -6.87 11.44
N HIS A 62 9.91 -5.89 10.55
CA HIS A 62 9.10 -5.85 9.34
C HIS A 62 9.35 -7.14 8.54
N ARG A 63 8.34 -7.97 8.40
CA ARG A 63 8.39 -9.00 7.37
C ARG A 63 8.14 -8.30 6.04
N THR A 64 9.08 -8.41 5.12
CA THR A 64 9.08 -7.85 3.76
C THR A 64 7.85 -8.21 2.89
N ARG A 65 6.86 -8.89 3.47
CA ARG A 65 5.59 -9.22 2.81
C ARG A 65 4.71 -8.01 2.45
N LEU A 66 4.93 -6.85 3.11
CA LEU A 66 4.08 -5.67 2.89
C LEU A 66 4.30 -5.01 1.53
N ASN A 67 5.44 -5.23 0.90
CA ASN A 67 5.74 -4.63 -0.40
C ASN A 67 5.70 -5.63 -1.58
N LYS A 68 5.12 -6.82 -1.42
CA LYS A 68 4.97 -7.72 -2.57
C LYS A 68 3.95 -7.16 -3.56
N PRO A 69 4.28 -7.16 -4.86
CA PRO A 69 3.36 -6.73 -5.87
C PRO A 69 2.14 -7.66 -5.91
N ASN A 70 0.97 -7.08 -6.05
CA ASN A 70 -0.27 -7.77 -6.38
C ASN A 70 -1.05 -6.94 -7.41
N ARG A 71 -2.06 -7.55 -8.02
CA ARG A 71 -2.84 -6.91 -9.09
C ARG A 71 -3.37 -5.53 -8.70
N SER A 72 -4.01 -5.41 -7.55
CA SER A 72 -4.61 -4.16 -7.08
C SER A 72 -3.56 -3.06 -6.89
N ARG A 73 -2.42 -3.41 -6.27
CA ARG A 73 -1.34 -2.46 -5.99
C ARG A 73 -0.64 -2.00 -7.28
N ILE A 74 -0.43 -2.91 -8.24
CA ILE A 74 0.15 -2.55 -9.54
C ILE A 74 -0.80 -1.63 -10.29
N TYR A 75 -2.11 -1.93 -10.32
CA TYR A 75 -3.10 -1.03 -10.92
C TYR A 75 -3.09 0.35 -10.27
N LYS A 76 -3.03 0.42 -8.93
CA LYS A 76 -2.96 1.68 -8.18
C LYS A 76 -1.68 2.45 -8.50
N ARG A 77 -0.51 1.79 -8.55
CA ARG A 77 0.78 2.41 -8.94
C ARG A 77 0.72 3.04 -10.33
N ASP A 78 0.12 2.34 -11.28
CA ASP A 78 0.05 2.76 -12.68
C ASP A 78 -1.13 3.70 -12.97
N GLY A 79 -1.95 4.03 -11.95
CA GLY A 79 -3.09 4.94 -12.07
C GLY A 79 -4.28 4.33 -12.78
N TYR A 80 -4.43 2.99 -12.73
CA TYR A 80 -5.49 2.25 -13.45
C TYR A 80 -5.49 2.50 -14.96
N GLU A 81 -4.30 2.65 -15.55
CA GLU A 81 -4.11 2.90 -16.98
C GLU A 81 -3.10 1.90 -17.58
N CYS A 82 -3.30 1.55 -18.83
CA CYS A 82 -2.34 0.76 -19.59
C CYS A 82 -1.05 1.57 -19.80
N VAL A 83 0.10 1.05 -19.36
CA VAL A 83 1.40 1.75 -19.48
C VAL A 83 1.83 1.94 -20.93
N TYR A 84 1.32 1.18 -21.88
CA TYR A 84 1.62 1.29 -23.31
C TYR A 84 0.73 2.30 -24.02
N CYS A 85 -0.58 2.15 -23.98
CA CYS A 85 -1.51 2.99 -24.75
C CYS A 85 -2.31 4.02 -23.91
N GLY A 86 -2.37 3.88 -22.58
CA GLY A 86 -3.16 4.75 -21.71
C GLY A 86 -4.63 4.34 -21.55
N SER A 87 -5.06 3.21 -22.14
CA SER A 87 -6.44 2.73 -21.99
C SER A 87 -6.76 2.34 -20.55
N LYS A 88 -7.97 2.71 -20.08
CA LYS A 88 -8.49 2.32 -18.75
C LYS A 88 -9.41 1.09 -18.80
N LYS A 89 -9.63 0.53 -20.01
CA LYS A 89 -10.56 -0.58 -20.21
C LYS A 89 -9.81 -1.91 -20.34
N ASN A 90 -10.45 -2.99 -19.86
CA ASN A 90 -9.95 -4.37 -19.97
C ASN A 90 -8.50 -4.52 -19.47
N LEU A 91 -8.23 -3.98 -18.27
CA LEU A 91 -6.91 -4.01 -17.68
C LEU A 91 -6.53 -5.42 -17.20
N THR A 92 -5.28 -5.76 -17.42
CA THR A 92 -4.62 -6.99 -16.98
C THR A 92 -3.20 -6.68 -16.50
N LEU A 93 -2.53 -7.67 -15.93
CA LEU A 93 -1.10 -7.57 -15.62
C LEU A 93 -0.27 -8.13 -16.77
N ASP A 94 0.85 -7.50 -17.02
CA ASP A 94 1.86 -7.95 -17.97
C ASP A 94 3.24 -7.98 -17.32
N HIS A 95 4.10 -8.90 -17.78
CA HIS A 95 5.51 -8.95 -17.43
C HIS A 95 6.30 -8.19 -18.47
N VAL A 96 7.05 -7.16 -18.07
CA VAL A 96 7.94 -6.38 -18.98
C VAL A 96 8.90 -7.34 -19.70
N ILE A 97 9.63 -8.15 -18.95
CA ILE A 97 10.36 -9.31 -19.45
C ILE A 97 9.43 -10.51 -19.27
N PRO A 98 9.07 -11.24 -20.32
CA PRO A 98 8.15 -12.38 -20.22
C PRO A 98 8.63 -13.43 -19.23
N LYS A 99 7.68 -14.06 -18.53
CA LYS A 99 7.99 -15.08 -17.52
C LYS A 99 8.73 -16.29 -18.11
N SER A 100 8.40 -16.68 -19.33
CA SER A 100 9.09 -17.74 -20.09
C SER A 100 10.55 -17.41 -20.41
N ARG A 101 10.92 -16.13 -20.33
CA ARG A 101 12.28 -15.61 -20.59
C ARG A 101 12.99 -15.17 -19.30
N GLY A 102 12.56 -15.70 -18.16
CA GLY A 102 13.16 -15.42 -16.84
C GLY A 102 12.64 -14.17 -16.13
N GLY A 103 11.56 -13.56 -16.61
CA GLY A 103 10.95 -12.39 -15.97
C GLY A 103 10.44 -12.69 -14.56
N SER A 104 10.81 -11.86 -13.59
CA SER A 104 10.42 -11.99 -12.18
C SER A 104 8.99 -11.51 -11.91
N ASN A 105 8.42 -11.89 -10.76
CA ASN A 105 7.16 -11.34 -10.24
C ASN A 105 7.39 -10.12 -9.32
N GLU A 106 8.41 -9.32 -9.59
CA GLU A 106 8.78 -8.16 -8.80
C GLU A 106 8.17 -6.86 -9.38
N TRP A 107 8.15 -5.82 -8.56
CA TRP A 107 7.62 -4.51 -8.93
C TRP A 107 8.20 -3.92 -10.20
N THR A 108 9.48 -4.16 -10.43
CA THR A 108 10.24 -3.65 -11.59
C THR A 108 9.96 -4.40 -12.88
N ASN A 109 9.22 -5.52 -12.80
CA ASN A 109 8.90 -6.34 -13.97
C ASN A 109 7.39 -6.52 -14.22
N LEU A 110 6.53 -6.03 -13.33
CA LEU A 110 5.07 -6.13 -13.48
C LEU A 110 4.47 -4.77 -13.78
N VAL A 111 3.59 -4.70 -14.77
CA VAL A 111 2.90 -3.47 -15.20
C VAL A 111 1.43 -3.71 -15.50
N THR A 112 0.66 -2.62 -15.42
CA THR A 112 -0.72 -2.59 -15.89
C THR A 112 -0.76 -2.45 -17.40
N CYS A 113 -1.43 -3.35 -18.09
CA CYS A 113 -1.69 -3.21 -19.53
C CYS A 113 -3.14 -3.57 -19.87
N CYS A 114 -3.65 -3.11 -21.01
CA CYS A 114 -4.94 -3.59 -21.52
C CYS A 114 -4.77 -4.91 -22.27
N SER A 115 -5.84 -5.71 -22.35
CA SER A 115 -5.83 -7.02 -23.02
C SER A 115 -5.36 -6.97 -24.47
N LYS A 116 -5.59 -5.85 -25.18
CA LYS A 116 -5.12 -5.66 -26.56
C LYS A 116 -3.58 -5.54 -26.57
N CYS A 117 -3.03 -4.60 -25.82
CA CYS A 117 -1.57 -4.42 -25.76
C CYS A 117 -0.85 -5.67 -25.23
N ASN A 118 -1.49 -6.40 -24.29
CA ASN A 118 -0.90 -7.64 -23.78
C ASN A 118 -0.77 -8.71 -24.87
N ARG A 119 -1.79 -8.86 -25.72
CA ARG A 119 -1.72 -9.79 -26.89
C ARG A 119 -0.74 -9.33 -27.95
N ASP A 120 -0.73 -8.02 -28.24
CA ASP A 120 0.15 -7.45 -29.28
C ASP A 120 1.63 -7.57 -28.86
N LYS A 121 1.94 -7.42 -27.56
CA LYS A 121 3.29 -7.60 -27.01
C LYS A 121 3.69 -9.08 -26.99
N ASP A 122 2.77 -9.97 -26.62
CA ASP A 122 3.01 -11.41 -26.52
C ASP A 122 4.28 -11.74 -25.71
N ASN A 123 5.04 -12.72 -26.15
CA ASN A 123 6.29 -13.18 -25.50
C ASN A 123 7.53 -12.35 -25.87
N LYS A 124 7.34 -11.04 -26.09
CA LYS A 124 8.41 -10.09 -26.45
C LYS A 124 8.62 -9.09 -25.32
N THR A 125 9.80 -8.48 -25.27
CA THR A 125 10.02 -7.26 -24.48
C THR A 125 9.31 -6.06 -25.13
N PRO A 126 9.07 -4.95 -24.40
CA PRO A 126 8.50 -3.75 -25.01
C PRO A 126 9.28 -3.22 -26.21
N ASP A 127 10.61 -3.31 -26.16
CA ASP A 127 11.50 -2.86 -27.26
C ASP A 127 11.36 -3.75 -28.47
N GLU A 128 11.37 -5.07 -28.31
CA GLU A 128 11.15 -6.04 -29.38
C GLU A 128 9.74 -5.91 -30.00
N ALA A 129 8.75 -5.58 -29.20
CA ALA A 129 7.38 -5.34 -29.66
C ALA A 129 7.18 -3.94 -30.26
N LYS A 130 8.19 -3.07 -30.21
CA LYS A 130 8.11 -1.64 -30.57
C LYS A 130 6.97 -0.92 -29.84
N MET A 131 6.78 -1.25 -28.56
CA MET A 131 5.74 -0.73 -27.69
C MET A 131 6.37 0.02 -26.50
N PRO A 132 6.76 1.29 -26.66
CA PRO A 132 7.40 2.04 -25.60
C PRO A 132 6.45 2.22 -24.42
N MET A 133 6.97 2.07 -23.20
CA MET A 133 6.23 2.31 -21.99
C MET A 133 6.16 3.81 -21.70
N LYS A 134 4.97 4.33 -21.46
CA LYS A 134 4.75 5.72 -21.02
C LYS A 134 5.24 5.98 -19.59
N LYS A 135 5.24 4.93 -18.77
CA LYS A 135 5.71 4.94 -17.38
C LYS A 135 6.57 3.70 -17.15
N PRO A 136 7.78 3.82 -16.59
CA PRO A 136 8.61 2.66 -16.27
C PRO A 136 8.00 1.86 -15.13
N ALA A 137 8.28 0.56 -15.08
CA ALA A 137 7.99 -0.25 -13.92
C ALA A 137 8.98 0.12 -12.79
N TYR A 138 8.46 0.40 -11.60
CA TYR A 138 9.28 0.75 -10.42
C TYR A 138 8.70 0.15 -9.15
N GLU A 139 9.53 -0.02 -8.15
CA GLU A 139 9.07 -0.38 -6.81
C GLU A 139 8.59 0.90 -6.09
N PRO A 140 7.30 1.00 -5.77
CA PRO A 140 6.81 2.16 -5.03
C PRO A 140 7.35 2.14 -3.59
N PRO A 141 7.51 3.30 -2.95
CA PRO A 141 7.64 3.35 -1.50
C PRO A 141 6.44 2.62 -0.88
N ILE A 142 6.57 2.16 0.37
CA ILE A 142 5.54 1.32 1.03
C ILE A 142 4.15 1.89 0.74
N MET A 143 3.36 1.13 -0.03
CA MET A 143 1.99 1.53 -0.36
C MET A 143 1.06 1.10 0.77
N TYR A 144 0.56 2.06 1.51
CA TYR A 144 -0.57 1.83 2.40
C TYR A 144 -1.84 1.78 1.54
N ASP A 145 -2.66 0.75 1.75
CA ASP A 145 -3.90 0.59 0.98
C ASP A 145 -4.96 1.66 1.33
N ASP A 146 -4.72 2.44 2.41
CA ASP A 146 -5.61 3.50 2.88
C ASP A 146 -4.96 4.89 2.73
N VAL A 147 -5.35 5.59 1.67
CA VAL A 147 -4.86 6.95 1.34
C VAL A 147 -5.18 7.96 2.46
N ALA A 148 -6.31 7.78 3.17
CA ALA A 148 -6.69 8.66 4.27
C ALA A 148 -5.69 8.57 5.43
N LEU A 149 -5.13 7.39 5.69
CA LEU A 149 -4.12 7.20 6.72
C LEU A 149 -2.73 7.65 6.29
N LEU A 150 -2.44 7.61 4.99
CA LEU A 150 -1.22 8.22 4.46
C LEU A 150 -1.22 9.75 4.71
N ASN A 151 -2.35 10.41 4.51
CA ASN A 151 -2.51 11.83 4.80
C ASN A 151 -2.35 12.10 6.32
N VAL A 152 -2.99 11.28 7.16
CA VAL A 152 -2.85 11.37 8.62
C VAL A 152 -1.40 11.18 9.07
N TRP A 153 -0.66 10.27 8.42
CA TRP A 153 0.77 10.07 8.68
C TRP A 153 1.60 11.26 8.24
N THR A 154 1.37 11.79 7.04
CA THR A 154 2.08 12.96 6.52
C THR A 154 1.85 14.20 7.39
N ASP A 155 0.61 14.41 7.86
CA ASP A 155 0.28 15.52 8.76
C ASP A 155 0.89 15.32 10.16
N PHE A 156 0.94 14.08 10.63
CA PHE A 156 1.61 13.75 11.89
C PHE A 156 3.11 14.01 11.80
N GLN A 157 3.78 13.65 10.69
CA GLN A 157 5.21 13.95 10.52
C GLN A 157 5.50 15.45 10.53
N LYS A 158 4.64 16.28 9.92
CA LYS A 158 4.78 17.74 9.93
C LYS A 158 4.66 18.36 11.33
N SER A 159 4.02 17.68 12.28
CA SER A 159 3.89 18.17 13.66
C SER A 159 5.14 17.99 14.50
N PHE A 160 6.19 17.35 13.97
CA PHE A 160 7.50 17.18 14.62
C PHE A 160 8.60 18.10 14.05
N VAL A 161 8.26 18.91 13.06
CA VAL A 161 9.12 19.94 12.46
C VAL A 161 8.66 21.31 12.91
#